data_c54d77f0af2fc5fd9470b9d799f53a0e
#
_entry.id   c54d77f0af2fc5fd9470b9d799f53a0e
#
_cell.length_a   1.000
_cell.length_b   1.000
_cell.length_c   1.000
_cell.angle_alpha   90.00
_cell.angle_beta   90.00
_cell.angle_gamma   90.00
#
_symmetry.space_group_name_H-M   'P 1'
#
loop_
_entity.id
_entity.type
_entity.pdbx_description
1 polymer ?
#
loop_
_entity_poly.entity_id
_entity_poly.type
_entity_poly.pdbx_seq_one_letter_code
_entity_poly.pdbx_strand_id
1 'polypeptide(L)'
;MVDSTVSTPILCRPLEHGADLVMHSATKQLNGHSDVLAGALVTKHQDEFWEHCQHERACRGAVLGPFESWLLLRGMRTLDLRVRRSSKSAQRIAEFLDSHAAVSEVLYPGLTRHPGHSIAARQMDGGFAMLVSFRLHGGAAEARRVAGALHLFRNATSLGGVESLVEHRAPVEGLGTTVPDDLLRLSIGIEAPDDLVADLEHALSG
;
A
#
# COMPACT_ATOMS: atom_id res chain seq x y z
N MET A 1 -11.08 -15.62 5.72
CA MET A 1 -9.71 -15.08 5.61
C MET A 1 -9.74 -13.65 5.09
N VAL A 2 -8.87 -12.79 5.60
CA VAL A 2 -8.71 -11.38 5.19
C VAL A 2 -7.26 -11.13 4.81
N ASP A 3 -7.04 -10.50 3.65
CA ASP A 3 -5.72 -9.93 3.30
C ASP A 3 -5.61 -8.54 3.97
N SER A 4 -4.68 -8.40 4.90
CA SER A 4 -4.42 -7.15 5.64
C SER A 4 -3.03 -6.57 5.32
N THR A 5 -2.52 -6.88 4.13
CA THR A 5 -1.18 -6.44 3.68
C THR A 5 -1.01 -4.93 3.73
N VAL A 6 -2.01 -4.17 3.24
CA VAL A 6 -1.94 -2.71 3.10
C VAL A 6 -2.14 -2.00 4.44
N SER A 7 -3.07 -2.48 5.27
CA SER A 7 -3.37 -1.86 6.57
C SER A 7 -2.35 -2.24 7.64
N THR A 8 -1.71 -3.40 7.53
CA THR A 8 -0.83 -3.99 8.55
C THR A 8 -1.53 -4.15 9.92
N PRO A 9 -0.96 -4.86 10.89
CA PRO A 9 -1.54 -4.94 12.22
C PRO A 9 -1.46 -3.62 13.01
N ILE A 10 -0.76 -2.61 12.48
CA ILE A 10 -0.66 -1.29 13.10
C ILE A 10 -1.94 -0.48 12.93
N LEU A 11 -2.57 -0.54 11.74
CA LEU A 11 -3.77 0.23 11.43
C LEU A 11 -5.06 -0.60 11.52
N CYS A 12 -4.99 -1.92 11.30
CA CYS A 12 -6.18 -2.77 11.37
C CYS A 12 -5.81 -4.17 11.87
N ARG A 13 -6.62 -4.69 12.78
CA ARG A 13 -6.48 -6.05 13.34
C ARG A 13 -7.73 -6.88 13.04
N PRO A 14 -7.83 -7.48 11.84
CA PRO A 14 -9.07 -8.15 11.41
C PRO A 14 -9.54 -9.29 12.32
N LEU A 15 -8.63 -9.94 13.07
CA LEU A 15 -9.01 -10.97 14.06
C LEU A 15 -9.90 -10.40 15.18
N GLU A 16 -9.76 -9.10 15.53
CA GLU A 16 -10.62 -8.41 16.48
C GLU A 16 -11.99 -8.07 15.90
N HIS A 17 -12.09 -8.06 14.56
CA HIS A 17 -13.32 -7.82 13.80
C HIS A 17 -14.00 -9.12 13.31
N GLY A 18 -13.61 -10.28 13.85
CA GLY A 18 -14.27 -11.56 13.55
C GLY A 18 -13.69 -12.35 12.38
N ALA A 19 -12.52 -11.97 11.87
CA ALA A 19 -11.81 -12.84 10.93
C ALA A 19 -11.20 -14.06 11.67
N ASP A 20 -11.21 -15.22 11.02
CA ASP A 20 -10.57 -16.42 11.55
C ASP A 20 -9.08 -16.49 11.18
N LEU A 21 -8.75 -16.00 9.98
CA LEU A 21 -7.41 -16.04 9.42
C LEU A 21 -7.08 -14.70 8.74
N VAL A 22 -5.89 -14.19 9.01
CA VAL A 22 -5.33 -13.00 8.37
C VAL A 22 -4.08 -13.39 7.59
N MET A 23 -4.01 -12.90 6.36
CA MET A 23 -2.84 -13.03 5.50
C MET A 23 -2.15 -11.67 5.35
N HIS A 24 -0.85 -11.69 5.30
CA HIS A 24 -0.03 -10.56 4.89
C HIS A 24 0.99 -10.99 3.84
N SER A 25 1.10 -10.24 2.76
CA SER A 25 2.34 -10.24 1.99
C SER A 25 3.41 -9.53 2.82
N ALA A 26 4.22 -10.32 3.52
CA ALA A 26 5.30 -9.78 4.36
C ALA A 26 6.40 -9.11 3.51
N THR A 27 6.44 -9.37 2.21
CA THR A 27 7.22 -8.65 1.18
C THR A 27 7.02 -7.14 1.24
N LYS A 28 5.81 -6.70 1.63
CA LYS A 28 5.37 -5.30 1.59
C LYS A 28 5.77 -4.58 2.89
N GLN A 29 4.86 -3.87 3.52
CA GLN A 29 5.16 -3.04 4.70
C GLN A 29 5.74 -3.80 5.89
N LEU A 30 5.41 -5.09 6.10
CA LEU A 30 5.98 -5.85 7.20
C LEU A 30 7.51 -5.85 7.14
N ASN A 31 8.08 -6.17 5.99
CA ASN A 31 9.52 -6.03 5.74
C ASN A 31 9.89 -4.57 5.48
N GLY A 32 9.25 -3.92 4.49
CA GLY A 32 9.35 -2.50 4.18
C GLY A 32 10.65 -2.04 3.50
N HIS A 33 11.55 -2.94 3.12
CA HIS A 33 12.88 -2.61 2.58
C HIS A 33 13.14 -3.20 1.19
N SER A 34 12.13 -3.77 0.54
CA SER A 34 12.18 -4.27 -0.84
C SER A 34 13.23 -5.38 -1.09
N ASP A 35 13.66 -6.10 -0.06
CA ASP A 35 14.76 -7.07 -0.06
C ASP A 35 14.34 -8.49 0.38
N VAL A 36 13.04 -8.74 0.64
CA VAL A 36 12.50 -10.03 1.06
C VAL A 36 11.20 -10.35 0.34
N LEU A 37 11.07 -11.58 -0.14
CA LEU A 37 9.80 -12.18 -0.57
C LEU A 37 9.30 -13.10 0.54
N ALA A 38 8.19 -12.75 1.18
CA ALA A 38 7.64 -13.52 2.30
C ALA A 38 6.12 -13.38 2.41
N GLY A 39 5.49 -14.40 2.95
CA GLY A 39 4.10 -14.39 3.38
C GLY A 39 3.99 -14.68 4.87
N ALA A 40 2.93 -14.17 5.50
CA ALA A 40 2.58 -14.50 6.87
C ALA A 40 1.10 -14.81 6.98
N LEU A 41 0.77 -15.88 7.69
CA LEU A 41 -0.58 -16.21 8.11
C LEU A 41 -0.68 -16.08 9.63
N VAL A 42 -1.79 -15.52 10.10
CA VAL A 42 -2.07 -15.33 11.52
C VAL A 42 -3.48 -15.81 11.82
N THR A 43 -3.62 -16.60 12.87
CA THR A 43 -4.91 -17.08 13.36
C THR A 43 -5.13 -16.69 14.81
N LYS A 44 -6.39 -16.65 15.22
CA LYS A 44 -6.78 -16.47 16.62
C LYS A 44 -6.81 -17.79 17.38
N HIS A 45 -7.11 -18.89 16.70
CA HIS A 45 -7.29 -20.21 17.28
C HIS A 45 -6.36 -21.23 16.60
N GLN A 46 -5.75 -22.10 17.41
CA GLN A 46 -4.98 -23.23 16.93
C GLN A 46 -5.91 -24.45 16.88
N ASP A 47 -6.64 -24.56 15.78
CA ASP A 47 -7.58 -25.62 15.49
C ASP A 47 -7.04 -26.57 14.39
N GLU A 48 -7.82 -27.59 14.04
CA GLU A 48 -7.46 -28.56 12.99
C GLU A 48 -7.14 -27.89 11.66
N PHE A 49 -7.83 -26.79 11.31
CA PHE A 49 -7.55 -26.05 10.10
C PHE A 49 -6.16 -25.39 10.16
N TRP A 50 -5.79 -24.83 11.30
CA TRP A 50 -4.47 -24.24 11.49
C TRP A 50 -3.35 -25.28 11.45
N GLU A 51 -3.58 -26.43 12.09
CA GLU A 51 -2.65 -27.57 12.04
C GLU A 51 -2.45 -28.05 10.58
N HIS A 52 -3.54 -28.12 9.81
CA HIS A 52 -3.47 -28.44 8.39
C HIS A 52 -2.65 -27.40 7.61
N CYS A 53 -2.84 -26.10 7.83
CA CYS A 53 -2.04 -25.04 7.21
C CYS A 53 -0.56 -25.19 7.52
N GLN A 54 -0.20 -25.51 8.76
CA GLN A 54 1.19 -25.73 9.17
C GLN A 54 1.79 -26.98 8.51
N HIS A 55 1.03 -28.05 8.43
CA HIS A 55 1.44 -29.28 7.73
C HIS A 55 1.67 -29.02 6.23
N GLU A 56 0.72 -28.41 5.56
CA GLU A 56 0.85 -28.05 4.13
C GLU A 56 2.06 -27.16 3.86
N ARG A 57 2.31 -26.15 4.72
CA ARG A 57 3.51 -25.31 4.61
C ARG A 57 4.79 -26.14 4.68
N ALA A 58 4.87 -27.07 5.62
CA ALA A 58 6.05 -27.91 5.81
C ALA A 58 6.24 -28.89 4.64
N CYS A 59 5.16 -29.57 4.20
CA CYS A 59 5.21 -30.57 3.13
C CYS A 59 5.50 -29.95 1.77
N ARG A 60 4.97 -28.75 1.49
CA ARG A 60 5.17 -28.04 0.22
C ARG A 60 6.46 -27.21 0.17
N GLY A 61 7.19 -27.11 1.28
CA GLY A 61 8.44 -26.36 1.34
C GLY A 61 8.28 -24.85 1.30
N ALA A 62 7.08 -24.30 1.54
CA ALA A 62 6.84 -22.86 1.60
C ALA A 62 7.35 -22.26 2.93
N VAL A 63 8.63 -22.49 3.21
CA VAL A 63 9.32 -22.09 4.44
C VAL A 63 10.36 -21.04 4.11
N LEU A 64 10.31 -19.92 4.81
CA LEU A 64 11.25 -18.83 4.64
C LEU A 64 12.65 -19.24 5.11
N GLY A 65 13.69 -18.86 4.34
CA GLY A 65 15.08 -19.13 4.70
C GLY A 65 15.52 -18.36 5.96
N PRO A 66 16.58 -18.79 6.64
CA PRO A 66 17.06 -18.11 7.85
C PRO A 66 17.47 -16.66 7.63
N PHE A 67 18.07 -16.35 6.49
CA PHE A 67 18.51 -14.98 6.16
C PHE A 67 17.32 -14.05 5.90
N GLU A 68 16.37 -14.50 5.09
CA GLU A 68 15.13 -13.77 4.81
C GLU A 68 14.29 -13.58 6.08
N SER A 69 14.25 -14.59 6.96
CA SER A 69 13.58 -14.50 8.27
C SER A 69 14.24 -13.43 9.15
N TRP A 70 15.55 -13.36 9.15
CA TRP A 70 16.29 -12.34 9.90
C TRP A 70 16.04 -10.94 9.35
N LEU A 71 16.07 -10.74 8.02
CA LEU A 71 15.75 -9.47 7.37
C LEU A 71 14.33 -9.04 7.70
N LEU A 72 13.36 -9.94 7.60
CA LEU A 72 11.96 -9.66 7.93
C LEU A 72 11.81 -9.22 9.40
N LEU A 73 12.39 -9.96 10.34
CA LEU A 73 12.37 -9.59 11.76
C LEU A 73 13.02 -8.22 12.01
N ARG A 74 14.12 -7.93 11.31
CA ARG A 74 14.78 -6.63 11.38
C ARG A 74 13.88 -5.51 10.84
N GLY A 75 13.24 -5.72 9.69
CA GLY A 75 12.29 -4.77 9.10
C GLY A 75 11.09 -4.50 10.01
N MET A 76 10.54 -5.52 10.64
CA MET A 76 9.39 -5.40 11.56
C MET A 76 9.69 -4.54 12.79
N ARG A 77 10.94 -4.38 13.23
CA ARG A 77 11.29 -3.54 14.38
C ARG A 77 10.97 -2.05 14.18
N THR A 78 10.87 -1.60 12.93
CA THR A 78 10.50 -0.21 12.59
C THR A 78 9.12 -0.11 11.96
N LEU A 79 8.32 -1.18 11.99
CA LEU A 79 7.03 -1.25 11.30
C LEU A 79 6.09 -0.12 11.72
N ASP A 80 5.88 0.09 13.01
CA ASP A 80 4.98 1.12 13.53
C ASP A 80 5.39 2.53 13.04
N LEU A 81 6.65 2.86 13.16
CA LEU A 81 7.18 4.16 12.73
C LEU A 81 6.97 4.39 11.23
N ARG A 82 7.25 3.38 10.40
CA ARG A 82 7.11 3.48 8.94
C ARG A 82 5.65 3.58 8.54
N VAL A 83 4.79 2.75 9.10
CA VAL A 83 3.35 2.74 8.77
C VAL A 83 2.69 4.05 9.16
N ARG A 84 2.93 4.55 10.37
CA ARG A 84 2.35 5.83 10.80
C ARG A 84 2.88 7.00 9.99
N ARG A 85 4.18 7.02 9.69
CA ARG A 85 4.78 8.06 8.86
C ARG A 85 4.19 8.07 7.45
N SER A 86 4.20 6.93 6.76
CA SER A 86 3.70 6.82 5.38
C SER A 86 2.20 7.10 5.29
N SER A 87 1.40 6.63 6.26
CA SER A 87 -0.04 6.91 6.31
C SER A 87 -0.35 8.39 6.51
N LYS A 88 0.39 9.07 7.41
CA LYS A 88 0.24 10.52 7.62
C LYS A 88 0.63 11.32 6.37
N SER A 89 1.70 10.93 5.69
CA SER A 89 2.12 11.55 4.44
C SER A 89 1.10 11.31 3.33
N ALA A 90 0.53 10.09 3.25
CA ALA A 90 -0.52 9.74 2.29
C ALA A 90 -1.79 10.58 2.47
N GLN A 91 -2.22 10.83 3.70
CA GLN A 91 -3.36 11.71 3.99
C GLN A 91 -3.12 13.11 3.42
N ARG A 92 -1.96 13.70 3.70
CA ARG A 92 -1.61 15.03 3.22
C ARG A 92 -1.53 15.11 1.69
N ILE A 93 -0.93 14.09 1.06
CA ILE A 93 -0.85 14.01 -0.40
C ILE A 93 -2.24 13.85 -1.02
N ALA A 94 -3.10 13.03 -0.42
CA ALA A 94 -4.47 12.87 -0.89
C ALA A 94 -5.27 14.18 -0.82
N GLU A 95 -5.14 14.95 0.27
CA GLU A 95 -5.77 16.27 0.44
C GLU A 95 -5.23 17.29 -0.58
N PHE A 96 -3.93 17.29 -0.84
CA PHE A 96 -3.32 18.12 -1.88
C PHE A 96 -3.87 17.77 -3.27
N LEU A 97 -3.84 16.49 -3.64
CA LEU A 97 -4.34 16.03 -4.95
C LEU A 97 -5.84 16.32 -5.12
N ASP A 98 -6.61 16.21 -4.03
CA ASP A 98 -8.05 16.43 -4.01
C ASP A 98 -8.46 17.87 -4.36
N SER A 99 -7.58 18.81 -4.10
CA SER A 99 -7.76 20.24 -4.42
C SER A 99 -7.10 20.68 -5.72
N HIS A 100 -6.33 19.80 -6.38
CA HIS A 100 -5.52 20.17 -7.54
C HIS A 100 -6.32 20.15 -8.85
N ALA A 101 -6.23 21.21 -9.67
CA ALA A 101 -7.04 21.39 -10.87
C ALA A 101 -6.80 20.34 -11.98
N ALA A 102 -5.60 19.74 -12.05
CA ALA A 102 -5.28 18.67 -13.00
C ALA A 102 -5.87 17.31 -12.63
N VAL A 103 -6.35 17.15 -11.37
CA VAL A 103 -6.86 15.87 -10.83
C VAL A 103 -8.37 15.83 -10.95
N SER A 104 -8.89 14.78 -11.56
CA SER A 104 -10.35 14.56 -11.72
C SER A 104 -10.97 13.79 -10.56
N GLU A 105 -10.22 12.90 -9.91
CA GLU A 105 -10.69 12.06 -8.81
C GLU A 105 -9.52 11.58 -7.95
N VAL A 106 -9.72 11.51 -6.64
CA VAL A 106 -8.79 10.88 -5.70
C VAL A 106 -9.49 9.73 -4.97
N LEU A 107 -8.88 8.55 -5.01
CA LEU A 107 -9.34 7.32 -4.38
C LEU A 107 -8.49 7.04 -3.16
N TYR A 108 -8.92 7.54 -2.01
CA TYR A 108 -8.24 7.34 -0.73
C TYR A 108 -9.24 7.30 0.42
N PRO A 109 -9.29 6.22 1.22
CA PRO A 109 -10.29 6.07 2.27
C PRO A 109 -10.19 7.08 3.41
N GLY A 110 -9.08 7.82 3.52
CA GLY A 110 -8.90 8.93 4.45
C GLY A 110 -9.65 10.21 4.09
N LEU A 111 -10.13 10.35 2.85
CA LEU A 111 -10.97 11.46 2.44
C LEU A 111 -12.43 11.18 2.82
N THR A 112 -13.09 12.14 3.47
CA THR A 112 -14.48 11.97 3.96
C THR A 112 -15.49 11.72 2.85
N ARG A 113 -15.21 12.18 1.62
CA ARG A 113 -16.02 11.92 0.42
C ARG A 113 -15.86 10.52 -0.16
N HIS A 114 -14.83 9.77 0.25
CA HIS A 114 -14.62 8.40 -0.24
C HIS A 114 -15.76 7.48 0.25
N PRO A 115 -16.38 6.67 -0.65
CA PRO A 115 -17.56 5.85 -0.30
C PRO A 115 -17.31 4.90 0.88
N GLY A 116 -16.07 4.41 1.03
CA GLY A 116 -15.65 3.51 2.11
C GLY A 116 -15.14 4.21 3.37
N HIS A 117 -15.13 5.55 3.44
CA HIS A 117 -14.52 6.28 4.56
C HIS A 117 -15.08 5.86 5.92
N SER A 118 -16.40 5.83 6.05
CA SER A 118 -17.06 5.49 7.32
C SER A 118 -16.77 4.07 7.81
N ILE A 119 -16.54 3.14 6.89
CA ILE A 119 -16.16 1.76 7.20
C ILE A 119 -14.68 1.74 7.62
N ALA A 120 -13.80 2.36 6.84
CA ALA A 120 -12.38 2.44 7.15
C ALA A 120 -12.13 3.11 8.52
N ALA A 121 -12.82 4.22 8.81
CA ALA A 121 -12.72 4.94 10.08
C ALA A 121 -13.16 4.12 11.31
N ARG A 122 -14.02 3.10 11.12
CA ARG A 122 -14.41 2.18 12.20
C ARG A 122 -13.44 1.01 12.38
N GLN A 123 -12.75 0.62 11.33
CA GLN A 123 -11.92 -0.59 11.31
C GLN A 123 -10.42 -0.28 11.43
N MET A 124 -10.01 0.94 11.10
CA MET A 124 -8.62 1.35 11.12
C MET A 124 -8.36 2.36 12.24
N ASP A 125 -7.19 2.28 12.85
CA ASP A 125 -6.75 3.16 13.93
C ASP A 125 -5.48 3.91 13.55
N GLY A 126 -5.50 5.23 13.68
CA GLY A 126 -4.34 6.10 13.49
C GLY A 126 -3.93 6.37 12.03
N GLY A 127 -4.81 6.05 11.05
CA GLY A 127 -4.59 6.38 9.65
C GLY A 127 -5.25 5.43 8.67
N PHE A 128 -5.06 5.69 7.36
CA PHE A 128 -5.77 4.99 6.27
C PHE A 128 -4.80 4.35 5.24
N ALA A 129 -3.64 3.94 5.73
CA ALA A 129 -2.55 3.35 4.98
C ALA A 129 -1.85 4.32 3.98
N MET A 130 -0.98 3.76 3.15
CA MET A 130 -0.04 4.53 2.32
C MET A 130 -0.38 4.54 0.83
N LEU A 131 -1.43 3.83 0.40
CA LEU A 131 -1.83 3.80 -1.00
C LEU A 131 -2.82 4.92 -1.31
N VAL A 132 -2.44 5.77 -2.26
CA VAL A 132 -3.29 6.81 -2.83
C VAL A 132 -3.39 6.56 -4.33
N SER A 133 -4.60 6.47 -4.87
CA SER A 133 -4.80 6.47 -6.32
C SER A 133 -5.50 7.74 -6.73
N PHE A 134 -5.17 8.24 -7.91
CA PHE A 134 -5.83 9.42 -8.46
C PHE A 134 -5.92 9.34 -9.98
N ARG A 135 -6.88 10.07 -10.53
CA ARG A 135 -7.14 10.15 -11.96
C ARG A 135 -6.84 11.58 -12.44
N LEU A 136 -6.44 11.69 -13.67
CA LEU A 136 -6.05 12.96 -14.27
C LEU A 136 -7.01 13.38 -15.38
N HIS A 137 -7.24 14.68 -15.51
CA HIS A 137 -7.77 15.22 -16.76
C HIS A 137 -6.73 15.04 -17.87
N GLY A 138 -7.15 14.60 -19.07
CA GLY A 138 -6.22 14.38 -20.19
C GLY A 138 -5.88 12.91 -20.50
N GLY A 139 -6.43 11.97 -19.74
CA GLY A 139 -6.37 10.53 -20.04
C GLY A 139 -4.98 9.91 -19.90
N ALA A 140 -4.75 8.79 -20.62
CA ALA A 140 -3.53 7.99 -20.54
C ALA A 140 -2.25 8.75 -20.92
N ALA A 141 -2.33 9.73 -21.82
CA ALA A 141 -1.16 10.50 -22.22
C ALA A 141 -0.64 11.37 -21.07
N GLU A 142 -1.58 12.00 -20.36
CA GLU A 142 -1.25 12.83 -19.21
C GLU A 142 -0.75 11.99 -18.03
N ALA A 143 -1.37 10.82 -17.77
CA ALA A 143 -0.89 9.91 -16.74
C ALA A 143 0.57 9.49 -16.98
N ARG A 144 0.94 9.17 -18.23
CA ARG A 144 2.32 8.84 -18.58
C ARG A 144 3.27 10.04 -18.43
N ARG A 145 2.83 11.23 -18.82
CA ARG A 145 3.62 12.47 -18.69
C ARG A 145 3.93 12.74 -17.22
N VAL A 146 2.91 12.76 -16.38
CA VAL A 146 3.04 13.01 -14.93
C VAL A 146 3.92 11.95 -14.28
N ALA A 147 3.67 10.67 -14.53
CA ALA A 147 4.48 9.59 -13.96
C ALA A 147 5.97 9.67 -14.37
N GLY A 148 6.25 10.17 -15.58
CA GLY A 148 7.61 10.37 -16.09
C GLY A 148 8.30 11.65 -15.60
N ALA A 149 7.53 12.65 -15.13
CA ALA A 149 8.05 13.92 -14.64
C ALA A 149 8.40 13.93 -13.14
N LEU A 150 7.96 12.92 -12.39
CA LEU A 150 8.28 12.76 -10.97
C LEU A 150 9.74 12.37 -10.77
N HIS A 151 10.40 12.98 -9.79
CA HIS A 151 11.82 12.78 -9.48
C HIS A 151 12.02 11.98 -8.18
N LEU A 152 11.19 12.20 -7.18
CA LEU A 152 11.25 11.49 -5.90
C LEU A 152 10.48 10.17 -5.93
N PHE A 153 9.33 10.16 -6.60
CA PHE A 153 8.58 8.93 -6.82
C PHE A 153 9.24 8.09 -7.91
N ARG A 154 9.65 6.87 -7.57
CA ARG A 154 10.18 5.93 -8.55
C ARG A 154 9.04 5.30 -9.34
N ASN A 155 9.15 5.30 -10.66
CA ASN A 155 8.18 4.62 -11.52
C ASN A 155 8.45 3.11 -11.49
N ALA A 156 7.69 2.41 -10.66
CA ALA A 156 7.83 0.98 -10.44
C ALA A 156 6.53 0.37 -9.89
N THR A 157 6.37 -0.92 -10.12
CA THR A 157 5.35 -1.75 -9.46
C THR A 157 5.72 -1.99 -8.00
N SER A 158 4.82 -2.63 -7.24
CA SER A 158 4.96 -2.92 -5.82
C SER A 158 4.37 -1.82 -4.92
N LEU A 159 4.57 -1.97 -3.61
CA LEU A 159 4.06 -1.04 -2.59
C LEU A 159 4.70 -1.32 -1.22
N GLY A 160 4.62 -0.36 -0.33
CA GLY A 160 4.92 -0.54 1.10
C GLY A 160 6.39 -0.55 1.46
N GLY A 161 7.26 -0.12 0.55
CA GLY A 161 8.67 0.17 0.85
C GLY A 161 8.87 1.50 1.59
N VAL A 162 10.12 1.79 1.92
CA VAL A 162 10.53 3.09 2.49
C VAL A 162 10.56 4.17 1.41
N GLU A 163 10.69 3.80 0.15
CA GLU A 163 10.67 4.69 -1.00
C GLU A 163 9.24 4.91 -1.51
N SER A 164 8.95 6.12 -1.96
CA SER A 164 7.72 6.44 -2.66
C SER A 164 7.75 5.94 -4.11
N LEU A 165 6.67 5.28 -4.53
CA LEU A 165 6.52 4.74 -5.88
C LEU A 165 5.31 5.35 -6.57
N VAL A 166 5.40 5.48 -7.90
CA VAL A 166 4.28 5.79 -8.79
C VAL A 166 4.12 4.66 -9.81
N GLU A 167 2.90 4.32 -10.13
CA GLU A 167 2.58 3.31 -11.14
C GLU A 167 1.40 3.76 -11.99
N HIS A 168 1.59 3.82 -13.31
CA HIS A 168 0.50 3.93 -14.27
C HIS A 168 -0.17 2.55 -14.38
N ARG A 169 -1.34 2.42 -13.77
CA ARG A 169 -1.89 1.11 -13.43
C ARG A 169 -2.44 0.33 -14.62
N ALA A 170 -3.16 0.96 -15.53
CA ALA A 170 -3.84 0.29 -16.63
C ALA A 170 -2.89 -0.53 -17.54
N PRO A 171 -1.71 -0.04 -17.96
CA PRO A 171 -0.77 -0.84 -18.78
C PRO A 171 -0.23 -2.08 -18.06
N VAL A 172 -0.12 -2.04 -16.73
CA VAL A 172 0.40 -3.15 -15.91
C VAL A 172 -0.62 -4.28 -15.79
N GLU A 173 -1.91 -3.95 -15.74
CA GLU A 173 -3.00 -4.95 -15.70
C GLU A 173 -3.21 -5.65 -17.05
N GLY A 174 -2.80 -5.02 -18.14
CA GLY A 174 -2.87 -5.59 -19.49
C GLY A 174 -4.23 -5.44 -20.18
N LEU A 175 -4.37 -6.16 -21.30
CA LEU A 175 -5.55 -6.09 -22.15
C LEU A 175 -6.80 -6.59 -21.42
N GLY A 176 -7.90 -5.83 -21.55
CA GLY A 176 -9.20 -6.17 -20.95
C GLY A 176 -9.36 -5.71 -19.50
N THR A 177 -8.41 -4.95 -18.96
CA THR A 177 -8.55 -4.35 -17.64
C THR A 177 -9.74 -3.37 -17.57
N THR A 178 -10.38 -3.31 -16.41
CA THR A 178 -11.39 -2.28 -16.08
C THR A 178 -10.78 -1.07 -15.38
N VAL A 179 -9.47 -1.06 -15.16
CA VAL A 179 -8.76 0.07 -14.55
C VAL A 179 -8.77 1.25 -15.53
N PRO A 180 -9.17 2.46 -15.08
CA PRO A 180 -9.10 3.64 -15.93
C PRO A 180 -7.68 3.91 -16.44
N ASP A 181 -7.58 4.30 -17.72
CA ASP A 181 -6.30 4.51 -18.38
C ASP A 181 -5.56 5.79 -17.94
N ASP A 182 -6.26 6.67 -17.22
CA ASP A 182 -5.77 7.91 -16.62
C ASP A 182 -5.37 7.75 -15.14
N LEU A 183 -5.43 6.53 -14.58
CA LEU A 183 -5.21 6.27 -13.17
C LEU A 183 -3.73 6.06 -12.84
N LEU A 184 -3.24 6.86 -11.91
CA LEU A 184 -1.96 6.67 -11.23
C LEU A 184 -2.18 6.16 -9.80
N ARG A 185 -1.35 5.20 -9.38
CA ARG A 185 -1.30 4.71 -8.00
C ARG A 185 0.01 5.10 -7.36
N LEU A 186 -0.06 5.76 -6.22
CA LEU A 186 1.09 6.09 -5.38
C LEU A 186 1.19 5.10 -4.22
N SER A 187 2.39 4.63 -3.95
CA SER A 187 2.76 3.99 -2.69
C SER A 187 3.67 4.94 -1.94
N ILE A 188 3.17 5.55 -0.88
CA ILE A 188 3.88 6.59 -0.16
C ILE A 188 4.88 5.97 0.81
N GLY A 189 6.13 6.40 0.72
CA GLY A 189 7.24 6.02 1.58
C GLY A 189 7.35 6.88 2.84
N ILE A 190 8.57 7.06 3.31
CA ILE A 190 8.87 7.79 4.56
C ILE A 190 9.60 9.10 4.35
N GLU A 191 9.78 9.54 3.13
CA GLU A 191 10.41 10.80 2.76
C GLU A 191 9.68 12.00 3.41
N ALA A 192 10.26 13.18 3.33
CA ALA A 192 9.62 14.40 3.80
C ALA A 192 8.34 14.68 2.99
N PRO A 193 7.16 14.80 3.63
CA PRO A 193 5.90 14.97 2.90
C PRO A 193 5.85 16.27 2.10
N ASP A 194 6.56 17.31 2.53
CA ASP A 194 6.65 18.58 1.80
C ASP A 194 7.39 18.41 0.47
N ASP A 195 8.46 17.61 0.46
CA ASP A 195 9.23 17.32 -0.75
C ASP A 195 8.40 16.48 -1.72
N LEU A 196 7.64 15.49 -1.23
CA LEU A 196 6.75 14.68 -2.05
C LEU A 196 5.62 15.51 -2.67
N VAL A 197 5.05 16.45 -1.92
CA VAL A 197 4.03 17.38 -2.44
C VAL A 197 4.63 18.31 -3.50
N ALA A 198 5.84 18.84 -3.26
CA ALA A 198 6.51 19.70 -4.22
C ALA A 198 6.85 18.97 -5.54
N ASP A 199 7.26 17.69 -5.46
CA ASP A 199 7.52 16.84 -6.63
C ASP A 199 6.23 16.59 -7.43
N LEU A 200 5.11 16.31 -6.75
CA LEU A 200 3.81 16.17 -7.39
C LEU A 200 3.32 17.47 -8.02
N GLU A 201 3.43 18.61 -7.33
CA GLU A 201 3.06 19.93 -7.86
C GLU A 201 3.84 20.24 -9.13
N HIS A 202 5.16 20.03 -9.12
CA HIS A 202 6.01 20.21 -10.30
C HIS A 202 5.55 19.33 -11.47
N ALA A 203 5.29 18.06 -11.22
CA ALA A 203 4.88 17.12 -12.27
C ALA A 203 3.47 17.42 -12.81
N LEU A 204 2.56 17.96 -11.99
CA LEU A 204 1.19 18.27 -12.38
C LEU A 204 1.06 19.63 -13.09
N SER A 205 2.00 20.56 -12.87
CA SER A 205 1.97 21.93 -13.43
C SER A 205 2.66 22.06 -14.79
N GLY A 206 3.46 21.12 -15.23
CA GLY A 206 4.18 21.09 -16.52
C GLY A 206 3.42 20.32 -17.57
#